data_c8cd0c0fdd89893df8b70276db388a5e
#
_entry.id   c8cd0c0fdd89893df8b70276db388a5e
#
_cell.length_a   1.000
_cell.length_b   1.000
_cell.length_c   1.000
_cell.angle_alpha   90.00
_cell.angle_beta   90.00
_cell.angle_gamma   90.00
#
_symmetry.space_group_name_H-M   'P 1'
#
loop_
_entity.id
_entity.type
_entity.pdbx_description
1 polymer ?
#
loop_
_entity_poly.entity_id
_entity_poly.type
_entity_poly.pdbx_seq_one_letter_code
_entity_poly.pdbx_strand_id
1 'polypeptide(L)'
;MIIEILATAGVCSMINDFNPATYEPTILYINECAPAEDVDLLARCMTAEMGYNQPPEVYYLAGSVVWNRMRSDSFPDYLVDVIYQDGQYQCTWNGHIEREPDDVAVKVANDLLLNGTTVPDNVVYQAEFIQGSGIYEHIGNTYFCYQ
;
A
#
# COMPACT_ATOMS: atom_id res chain seq x y z
N MET A 1 -33.59 18.64 -1.60
CA MET A 1 -32.68 18.63 -0.45
C MET A 1 -31.31 18.29 -0.98
N ILE A 2 -30.46 19.30 -1.06
CA ILE A 2 -29.08 19.14 -1.54
C ILE A 2 -28.29 18.63 -0.34
N ILE A 3 -27.80 17.39 -0.39
CA ILE A 3 -26.85 16.90 0.60
C ILE A 3 -25.48 17.40 0.12
N GLU A 4 -24.99 18.47 0.73
CA GLU A 4 -23.58 18.81 0.62
C GLU A 4 -22.79 17.73 1.34
N ILE A 5 -22.12 16.87 0.55
CA ILE A 5 -21.10 15.97 1.06
C ILE A 5 -19.84 16.81 1.23
N LEU A 6 -19.55 17.17 2.47
CA LEU A 6 -18.25 17.73 2.82
C LEU A 6 -17.19 16.68 2.51
N ALA A 7 -16.42 16.92 1.45
CA ALA A 7 -15.25 16.13 1.15
C ALA A 7 -14.21 16.40 2.25
N THR A 8 -14.07 15.46 3.18
CA THR A 8 -12.89 15.40 4.04
C THR A 8 -11.73 14.80 3.24
N ALA A 9 -10.51 15.26 3.51
CA ALA A 9 -9.31 14.74 2.89
C ALA A 9 -9.31 13.20 2.98
N GLY A 10 -9.20 12.52 1.84
CA GLY A 10 -9.23 11.05 1.76
C GLY A 10 -10.47 10.46 1.07
N VAL A 11 -11.44 11.27 0.64
CA VAL A 11 -12.61 10.77 -0.12
C VAL A 11 -12.42 11.05 -1.59
N CYS A 12 -12.24 10.00 -2.38
CA CYS A 12 -12.21 10.07 -3.84
C CYS A 12 -13.62 9.81 -4.36
N SER A 13 -14.38 10.85 -4.70
CA SER A 13 -15.70 10.70 -5.32
C SER A 13 -15.55 10.66 -6.82
N MET A 14 -15.63 9.50 -7.44
CA MET A 14 -15.96 9.40 -8.86
C MET A 14 -17.47 9.32 -8.99
N ILE A 15 -18.14 10.46 -9.02
CA ILE A 15 -19.53 10.54 -9.47
C ILE A 15 -19.48 10.86 -10.97
N ASN A 16 -19.28 9.85 -11.80
CA ASN A 16 -19.60 9.94 -13.21
C ASN A 16 -21.06 9.47 -13.35
N ASP A 17 -21.89 10.34 -13.94
CA ASP A 17 -23.27 10.07 -14.33
C ASP A 17 -24.32 10.07 -13.22
N PHE A 18 -24.31 11.07 -12.33
CA PHE A 18 -25.47 11.31 -11.46
C PHE A 18 -26.67 11.80 -12.27
N ASN A 19 -27.69 10.96 -12.39
CA ASN A 19 -29.01 11.34 -12.93
C ASN A 19 -30.03 11.46 -11.80
N PRO A 20 -30.42 12.67 -11.41
CA PRO A 20 -31.33 12.88 -10.29
C PRO A 20 -32.76 12.33 -10.54
N ALA A 21 -33.13 12.04 -11.78
CA ALA A 21 -34.46 11.52 -12.13
C ALA A 21 -34.54 9.99 -11.94
N THR A 22 -33.44 9.28 -11.80
CA THR A 22 -33.35 7.83 -11.61
C THR A 22 -32.72 7.45 -10.27
N TYR A 23 -32.59 8.42 -9.36
CA TYR A 23 -31.99 8.17 -8.06
C TYR A 23 -32.94 7.29 -7.20
N GLU A 24 -32.56 6.03 -7.09
CA GLU A 24 -33.00 5.15 -6.03
C GLU A 24 -32.02 5.30 -4.87
N PRO A 25 -32.46 5.48 -3.62
CA PRO A 25 -31.56 5.62 -2.47
C PRO A 25 -30.95 4.26 -2.09
N THR A 26 -30.19 3.71 -2.99
CA THR A 26 -29.44 2.47 -2.78
C THR A 26 -28.01 2.85 -2.44
N ILE A 27 -27.66 2.65 -1.19
CA ILE A 27 -26.29 2.62 -0.62
C ILE A 27 -25.26 3.32 -1.53
N LEU A 28 -24.96 4.58 -1.21
CA LEU A 28 -23.79 5.26 -1.77
C LEU A 28 -22.56 4.45 -1.35
N TYR A 29 -22.00 3.67 -2.26
CA TYR A 29 -20.64 3.20 -2.11
C TYR A 29 -19.74 4.42 -2.27
N ILE A 30 -19.42 5.06 -1.17
CA ILE A 30 -18.35 6.02 -1.14
C ILE A 30 -17.09 5.17 -1.34
N ASN A 31 -16.44 5.27 -2.50
CA ASN A 31 -15.11 4.76 -2.67
C ASN A 31 -14.21 5.61 -1.79
N GLU A 32 -14.00 5.17 -0.56
CA GLU A 32 -13.02 5.77 0.33
C GLU A 32 -11.65 5.52 -0.31
N CYS A 33 -10.91 6.59 -0.56
CA CYS A 33 -9.49 6.48 -0.87
C CYS A 33 -8.71 6.60 0.43
N ALA A 34 -7.63 5.86 0.55
CA ALA A 34 -6.65 6.09 1.61
C ALA A 34 -6.03 7.50 1.45
N PRO A 35 -5.43 8.07 2.51
CA PRO A 35 -4.75 9.36 2.41
C PRO A 35 -3.76 9.36 1.25
N ALA A 36 -3.86 10.37 0.37
CA ALA A 36 -3.07 10.42 -0.87
C ALA A 36 -1.56 10.39 -0.62
N GLU A 37 -1.12 10.98 0.47
CA GLU A 37 0.29 11.02 0.89
C GLU A 37 0.80 9.61 1.25
N ASP A 38 -0.01 8.83 1.96
CA ASP A 38 0.32 7.46 2.34
C ASP A 38 0.31 6.52 1.12
N VAL A 39 -0.65 6.71 0.22
CA VAL A 39 -0.71 5.95 -1.05
C VAL A 39 0.54 6.21 -1.89
N ASP A 40 0.91 7.48 -2.06
CA ASP A 40 2.11 7.88 -2.83
C ASP A 40 3.39 7.31 -2.20
N LEU A 41 3.55 7.45 -0.89
CA LEU A 41 4.73 6.96 -0.18
C LEU A 41 4.87 5.43 -0.27
N LEU A 42 3.79 4.70 -0.02
CA LEU A 42 3.80 3.23 -0.12
C LEU A 42 4.08 2.77 -1.55
N ALA A 43 3.44 3.40 -2.56
CA ALA A 43 3.65 3.08 -3.96
C ALA A 43 5.10 3.33 -4.42
N ARG A 44 5.70 4.44 -3.99
CA ARG A 44 7.12 4.75 -4.24
C ARG A 44 8.04 3.71 -3.63
N CYS A 45 7.80 3.31 -2.39
CA CYS A 45 8.56 2.27 -1.71
C CYS A 45 8.44 0.93 -2.48
N MET A 46 7.23 0.47 -2.79
CA MET A 46 7.01 -0.76 -3.55
C MET A 46 7.68 -0.73 -4.93
N THR A 47 7.56 0.39 -5.66
CA THR A 47 8.19 0.55 -6.98
C THR A 47 9.72 0.54 -6.88
N ALA A 48 10.27 1.20 -5.87
CA ALA A 48 11.71 1.27 -5.68
C ALA A 48 12.33 -0.09 -5.31
N GLU A 49 11.61 -0.90 -4.54
CA GLU A 49 12.06 -2.23 -4.09
C GLU A 49 11.87 -3.32 -5.16
N MET A 50 10.75 -3.30 -5.87
CA MET A 50 10.39 -4.37 -6.82
C MET A 50 10.67 -4.02 -8.29
N GLY A 51 10.93 -2.74 -8.60
CA GLY A 51 11.09 -2.24 -9.97
C GLY A 51 9.76 -1.90 -10.63
N TYR A 52 9.84 -1.35 -11.85
CA TYR A 52 8.68 -0.97 -12.67
C TYR A 52 8.11 -2.14 -13.47
N ASN A 53 6.86 -1.97 -13.91
CA ASN A 53 6.14 -2.92 -14.78
C ASN A 53 6.02 -4.33 -14.17
N GLN A 54 5.89 -4.41 -12.86
CA GLN A 54 5.62 -5.67 -12.17
C GLN A 54 4.12 -5.99 -12.19
N PRO A 55 3.75 -7.30 -12.13
CA PRO A 55 2.37 -7.69 -11.89
C PRO A 55 1.88 -7.20 -10.52
N PRO A 56 0.56 -6.95 -10.35
CA PRO A 56 0.00 -6.45 -9.10
C PRO A 56 0.38 -7.28 -7.87
N GLU A 57 0.51 -8.60 -8.02
CA GLU A 57 0.83 -9.54 -6.95
C GLU A 57 2.21 -9.29 -6.34
N VAL A 58 3.17 -8.83 -7.14
CA VAL A 58 4.52 -8.51 -6.69
C VAL A 58 4.51 -7.27 -5.80
N TYR A 59 3.82 -6.21 -6.23
CA TYR A 59 3.63 -5.02 -5.41
C TYR A 59 2.82 -5.32 -4.15
N TYR A 60 1.78 -6.17 -4.28
CA TYR A 60 0.95 -6.58 -3.15
C TYR A 60 1.76 -7.26 -2.04
N LEU A 61 2.68 -8.16 -2.40
CA LEU A 61 3.56 -8.81 -1.42
C LEU A 61 4.48 -7.79 -0.73
N ALA A 62 5.13 -6.92 -1.49
CA ALA A 62 6.02 -5.91 -0.93
C ALA A 62 5.27 -4.93 -0.01
N GLY A 63 4.11 -4.44 -0.44
CA GLY A 63 3.26 -3.57 0.36
C GLY A 63 2.69 -4.27 1.60
N SER A 64 2.40 -5.57 1.50
CA SER A 64 1.91 -6.38 2.63
C SER A 64 2.94 -6.50 3.75
N VAL A 65 4.23 -6.59 3.42
CA VAL A 65 5.29 -6.57 4.43
C VAL A 65 5.29 -5.25 5.20
N VAL A 66 5.15 -4.10 4.49
CA VAL A 66 5.05 -2.79 5.14
C VAL A 66 3.81 -2.71 6.02
N TRP A 67 2.65 -3.15 5.51
CA TRP A 67 1.40 -3.20 6.26
C TRP A 67 1.51 -4.05 7.53
N ASN A 68 2.07 -5.26 7.43
CA ASN A 68 2.25 -6.15 8.56
C ASN A 68 3.21 -5.57 9.62
N ARG A 69 4.27 -4.88 9.19
CA ARG A 69 5.17 -4.17 10.11
C ARG A 69 4.45 -3.11 10.92
N MET A 70 3.61 -2.26 10.30
CA MET A 70 2.82 -1.24 11.00
C MET A 70 1.90 -1.83 12.08
N ARG A 71 1.56 -3.11 12.00
CA ARG A 71 0.66 -3.82 12.91
C ARG A 71 1.38 -4.76 13.87
N SER A 72 2.69 -4.82 13.82
CA SER A 72 3.52 -5.68 14.66
C SER A 72 4.19 -4.87 15.76
N ASP A 73 4.12 -5.34 17.00
CA ASP A 73 4.77 -4.71 18.15
C ASP A 73 6.31 -4.59 18.02
N SER A 74 6.89 -5.24 17.00
CA SER A 74 8.34 -5.23 16.75
C SER A 74 8.79 -4.08 15.84
N PHE A 75 7.85 -3.31 15.28
CA PHE A 75 8.12 -2.23 14.31
C PHE A 75 7.34 -0.97 14.69
N PRO A 76 7.65 0.19 14.07
CA PRO A 76 6.87 1.41 14.24
C PRO A 76 5.41 1.25 13.78
N ASP A 77 4.49 2.03 14.40
CA ASP A 77 3.05 1.97 14.12
C ASP A 77 2.63 2.77 12.88
N TYR A 78 3.46 3.70 12.40
CA TYR A 78 3.11 4.61 11.31
C TYR A 78 3.87 4.25 10.03
N LEU A 79 3.19 4.39 8.88
CA LEU A 79 3.73 4.07 7.56
C LEU A 79 5.08 4.74 7.29
N VAL A 80 5.16 6.05 7.54
CA VAL A 80 6.39 6.82 7.33
C VAL A 80 7.53 6.31 8.19
N ASP A 81 7.27 5.97 9.45
CA ASP A 81 8.29 5.50 10.38
C ASP A 81 8.77 4.08 10.04
N VAL A 82 7.88 3.22 9.50
CA VAL A 82 8.26 1.89 8.99
C VAL A 82 9.15 2.02 7.77
N ILE A 83 8.78 2.86 6.80
CA ILE A 83 9.52 3.01 5.54
C ILE A 83 10.89 3.69 5.79
N TYR A 84 10.93 4.72 6.62
CA TYR A 84 12.17 5.45 6.93
C TYR A 84 12.94 4.88 8.13
N GLN A 85 12.54 3.72 8.66
CA GLN A 85 13.30 3.07 9.72
C GLN A 85 14.72 2.74 9.24
N ASP A 86 15.71 3.13 10.04
CA ASP A 86 17.12 2.99 9.71
C ASP A 86 17.48 1.55 9.27
N GLY A 87 18.10 1.45 8.10
CA GLY A 87 18.61 0.20 7.56
C GLY A 87 17.55 -0.76 6.97
N GLN A 88 16.27 -0.36 6.89
CA GLN A 88 15.22 -1.25 6.40
C GLN A 88 15.01 -1.16 4.89
N TYR A 89 14.84 0.04 4.33
CA TYR A 89 14.56 0.23 2.91
C TYR A 89 15.64 1.09 2.26
N GLN A 90 16.46 0.46 1.41
CA GLN A 90 17.59 1.15 0.74
C GLN A 90 17.13 2.35 -0.09
N CYS A 91 15.92 2.31 -0.61
CA CYS A 91 15.36 3.37 -1.45
C CYS A 91 15.30 4.72 -0.74
N THR A 92 15.25 4.76 0.60
CA THR A 92 15.13 6.00 1.37
C THR A 92 16.43 6.81 1.43
N TRP A 93 17.60 6.19 1.25
CA TRP A 93 18.92 6.90 1.26
C TRP A 93 19.65 6.89 -0.07
N ASN A 94 19.22 6.09 -1.06
CA ASN A 94 19.82 6.12 -2.40
C ASN A 94 19.06 7.01 -3.40
N GLY A 95 18.00 7.69 -2.95
CA GLY A 95 17.17 8.60 -3.75
C GLY A 95 16.13 7.92 -4.62
N HIS A 96 15.96 6.61 -4.58
CA HIS A 96 14.97 5.92 -5.40
C HIS A 96 13.54 6.20 -4.94
N ILE A 97 13.32 6.50 -3.66
CA ILE A 97 12.01 6.86 -3.11
C ILE A 97 11.44 8.16 -3.73
N GLU A 98 12.31 9.03 -4.27
CA GLU A 98 11.91 10.30 -4.90
C GLU A 98 11.37 10.13 -6.32
N ARG A 99 11.50 8.95 -6.92
CA ARG A 99 11.03 8.68 -8.28
C ARG A 99 9.51 8.51 -8.30
N GLU A 100 8.89 8.87 -9.45
CA GLU A 100 7.47 8.61 -9.65
C GLU A 100 7.15 7.12 -9.48
N PRO A 101 6.08 6.75 -8.78
CA PRO A 101 5.71 5.36 -8.60
C PRO A 101 5.11 4.77 -9.87
N ASP A 102 5.14 3.45 -9.99
CA ASP A 102 4.38 2.72 -11.01
C ASP A 102 2.87 2.84 -10.77
N ASP A 103 2.08 3.05 -11.84
CA ASP A 103 0.61 3.22 -11.75
C ASP A 103 -0.09 1.99 -11.13
N VAL A 104 0.45 0.79 -11.33
CA VAL A 104 -0.07 -0.44 -10.72
C VAL A 104 0.23 -0.44 -9.23
N ALA A 105 1.44 -0.02 -8.84
CA ALA A 105 1.81 0.11 -7.43
C ALA A 105 0.90 1.10 -6.69
N VAL A 106 0.52 2.22 -7.33
CA VAL A 106 -0.42 3.20 -6.74
C VAL A 106 -1.78 2.57 -6.44
N LYS A 107 -2.32 1.79 -7.38
CA LYS A 107 -3.61 1.09 -7.18
C LYS A 107 -3.53 0.06 -6.07
N VAL A 108 -2.45 -0.71 -6.03
CA VAL A 108 -2.21 -1.72 -4.99
C VAL A 108 -2.01 -1.07 -3.62
N ALA A 109 -1.28 0.06 -3.55
CA ALA A 109 -1.09 0.80 -2.31
C ALA A 109 -2.42 1.29 -1.73
N ASN A 110 -3.27 1.88 -2.58
CA ASN A 110 -4.59 2.34 -2.14
C ASN A 110 -5.45 1.17 -1.62
N ASP A 111 -5.47 0.05 -2.31
CA ASP A 111 -6.21 -1.14 -1.89
C ASP A 111 -5.70 -1.70 -0.56
N LEU A 112 -4.41 -1.83 -0.38
CA LEU A 112 -3.79 -2.29 0.87
C LEU A 112 -4.12 -1.38 2.05
N LEU A 113 -4.04 -0.06 1.87
CA LEU A 113 -4.31 0.91 2.93
C LEU A 113 -5.79 0.96 3.33
N LEU A 114 -6.70 0.65 2.41
CA LEU A 114 -8.14 0.58 2.68
C LEU A 114 -8.58 -0.76 3.27
N ASN A 115 -8.12 -1.85 2.68
CA ASN A 115 -8.66 -3.19 2.92
C ASN A 115 -7.71 -4.11 3.71
N GLY A 116 -6.46 -3.69 3.90
CA GLY A 116 -5.44 -4.52 4.52
C GLY A 116 -4.93 -5.62 3.58
N THR A 117 -4.28 -6.62 4.16
CA THR A 117 -3.69 -7.74 3.43
C THR A 117 -4.22 -9.09 3.87
N THR A 118 -4.18 -10.07 2.97
CA THR A 118 -4.41 -11.50 3.27
C THR A 118 -3.11 -12.27 3.49
N VAL A 119 -1.94 -11.63 3.30
CA VAL A 119 -0.64 -12.20 3.65
C VAL A 119 -0.57 -12.38 5.17
N PRO A 120 -0.10 -13.53 5.68
CA PRO A 120 -0.01 -13.75 7.12
C PRO A 120 0.70 -12.59 7.85
N ASP A 121 0.17 -12.19 9.00
CA ASP A 121 0.60 -11.01 9.77
C ASP A 121 2.05 -11.05 10.24
N ASN A 122 2.61 -12.26 10.38
CA ASN A 122 4.00 -12.49 10.73
C ASN A 122 4.96 -12.53 9.52
N VAL A 123 4.50 -12.28 8.29
CA VAL A 123 5.38 -12.07 7.12
C VAL A 123 5.80 -10.60 7.10
N VAL A 124 6.96 -10.34 7.69
CA VAL A 124 7.46 -8.98 7.95
C VAL A 124 8.87 -8.72 7.38
N TYR A 125 9.48 -9.73 6.77
CA TYR A 125 10.80 -9.60 6.16
C TYR A 125 10.75 -9.69 4.64
N GLN A 126 11.51 -8.82 4.00
CA GLN A 126 11.76 -8.79 2.56
C GLN A 126 13.24 -8.50 2.34
N ALA A 127 13.96 -9.41 1.69
CA ALA A 127 15.39 -9.29 1.43
C ALA A 127 15.84 -10.19 0.27
N GLU A 128 17.08 -9.98 -0.21
CA GLU A 128 17.75 -10.87 -1.17
C GLU A 128 18.29 -12.16 -0.51
N PHE A 129 18.02 -12.37 0.76
CA PHE A 129 18.43 -13.55 1.52
C PHE A 129 17.34 -13.93 2.54
N ILE A 130 17.36 -15.18 2.95
CA ILE A 130 16.36 -15.72 3.89
C ILE A 130 16.59 -15.12 5.29
N GLN A 131 15.53 -14.60 5.87
CA GLN A 131 15.48 -14.07 7.23
C GLN A 131 14.44 -14.81 8.08
N GLY A 132 14.47 -14.58 9.39
CA GLY A 132 13.46 -15.08 10.32
C GLY A 132 13.33 -16.59 10.37
N SER A 133 12.08 -17.06 10.48
CA SER A 133 11.76 -18.48 10.72
C SER A 133 11.48 -19.29 9.44
N GLY A 134 11.52 -18.67 8.26
CA GLY A 134 11.32 -19.39 6.99
C GLY A 134 10.75 -18.51 5.88
N ILE A 135 10.65 -19.11 4.69
CA ILE A 135 10.17 -18.45 3.48
C ILE A 135 8.66 -18.58 3.37
N TYR A 136 7.96 -17.46 3.18
CA TYR A 136 6.56 -17.42 2.76
C TYR A 136 6.46 -17.51 1.23
N GLU A 137 7.21 -16.62 0.52
CA GLU A 137 7.23 -16.56 -0.93
C GLU A 137 8.61 -16.13 -1.44
N HIS A 138 8.93 -16.47 -2.69
CA HIS A 138 10.18 -16.09 -3.35
C HIS A 138 9.92 -15.63 -4.77
N ILE A 139 10.24 -14.38 -5.08
CA ILE A 139 10.04 -13.78 -6.40
C ILE A 139 11.34 -13.14 -6.89
N GLY A 140 11.85 -13.63 -8.01
CA GLY A 140 13.13 -13.16 -8.54
C GLY A 140 14.27 -13.38 -7.53
N ASN A 141 14.87 -12.29 -7.07
CA ASN A 141 15.92 -12.32 -6.03
C ASN A 141 15.39 -12.00 -4.63
N THR A 142 14.09 -11.78 -4.48
CA THR A 142 13.50 -11.33 -3.22
C THR A 142 12.79 -12.46 -2.50
N TYR A 143 13.17 -12.67 -1.24
CA TYR A 143 12.51 -13.57 -0.29
C TYR A 143 11.59 -12.79 0.63
N PHE A 144 10.35 -13.24 0.75
CA PHE A 144 9.38 -12.78 1.72
C PHE A 144 9.33 -13.81 2.84
N CYS A 145 9.64 -13.41 4.07
CA CYS A 145 9.87 -14.35 5.15
C CYS A 145 9.05 -14.02 6.40
N TYR A 146 8.77 -15.10 7.13
CA TYR A 146 8.14 -15.01 8.45
C TYR A 146 9.13 -14.48 9.52
N GLN A 147 8.55 -13.79 10.51
CA GLN A 147 9.26 -13.38 11.72
C GLN A 147 9.75 -14.55 12.52
#